data_ea8f893032b30468d81e3b4e8b81994e
#
_entry.id   ea8f893032b30468d81e3b4e8b81994e
#
_cell.length_a   1.000
_cell.length_b   1.000
_cell.length_c   1.000
_cell.angle_alpha   90.00
_cell.angle_beta   90.00
_cell.angle_gamma   90.00
#
_symmetry.space_group_name_H-M   'P 1'
#
loop_
_entity.id
_entity.type
_entity.pdbx_description
1 polymer ?
#
loop_
_entity_poly.entity_id
_entity_poly.type
_entity_poly.pdbx_seq_one_letter_code
_entity_poly.pdbx_strand_id
1 'polypeptide(L)'
;MSALIDKINETLAVIKKKTNKNYEVGIILGTGLGGLVKDISIEHEIDYSDLPHFPLSTVESHQGKLIFGMIGGKNVVAMQGRFHFYEGYTMQQITYPVRVMKFLGVKTLLVSNACGGMNPIYQRGDIMLMIDHINLLGDNPLIGKNEDEFGPRFPDMSEPYNLELIKLAEQVALENKVKVQKGVYVAVPGPNLETKAEYRFLRAIGADVVGMSTIPENIVANHMGMRVLGLSIITDEC
;
A
#
# COMPACT_ATOMS: atom_id res chain seq x y z
N MET A 1 -1.98 -22.99 16.30
CA MET A 1 -2.09 -21.78 15.47
C MET A 1 -0.72 -21.18 15.29
N SER A 2 -0.45 -20.46 14.22
CA SER A 2 0.85 -19.79 14.10
C SER A 2 0.92 -18.58 15.03
N ALA A 3 2.14 -18.25 15.49
CA ALA A 3 2.35 -17.08 16.35
C ALA A 3 1.89 -15.76 15.68
N LEU A 4 1.86 -15.72 14.35
CA LEU A 4 1.38 -14.54 13.60
C LEU A 4 -0.16 -14.45 13.64
N ILE A 5 -0.87 -15.58 13.54
CA ILE A 5 -2.33 -15.60 13.67
C ILE A 5 -2.76 -15.21 15.08
N ASP A 6 -2.04 -15.66 16.11
CA ASP A 6 -2.33 -15.27 17.49
C ASP A 6 -2.20 -13.76 17.68
N LYS A 7 -1.11 -13.16 17.15
CA LYS A 7 -0.94 -11.69 17.13
C LYS A 7 -2.07 -10.96 16.40
N ILE A 8 -2.47 -11.46 15.22
CA ILE A 8 -3.59 -10.87 14.47
C ILE A 8 -4.87 -10.92 15.29
N ASN A 9 -5.16 -12.04 15.93
CA ASN A 9 -6.35 -12.20 16.78
C ASN A 9 -6.34 -11.23 17.97
N GLU A 10 -5.19 -10.98 18.60
CA GLU A 10 -5.06 -9.98 19.67
C GLU A 10 -5.39 -8.57 19.14
N THR A 11 -4.85 -8.20 17.99
CA THR A 11 -5.18 -6.90 17.36
C THR A 11 -6.67 -6.81 17.02
N LEU A 12 -7.24 -7.86 16.41
CA LEU A 12 -8.66 -7.91 16.06
C LEU A 12 -9.56 -7.82 17.30
N ALA A 13 -9.15 -8.39 18.43
CA ALA A 13 -9.91 -8.29 19.67
C ALA A 13 -10.03 -6.84 20.18
N VAL A 14 -9.00 -6.01 19.96
CA VAL A 14 -9.06 -4.58 20.27
C VAL A 14 -9.98 -3.85 19.28
N ILE A 15 -9.82 -4.09 17.97
CA ILE A 15 -10.64 -3.47 16.93
C ILE A 15 -12.11 -3.79 17.11
N LYS A 16 -12.45 -5.05 17.42
CA LYS A 16 -13.83 -5.53 17.61
C LYS A 16 -14.55 -4.90 18.82
N LYS A 17 -13.82 -4.31 19.77
CA LYS A 17 -14.42 -3.48 20.83
C LYS A 17 -15.00 -2.16 20.32
N LYS A 18 -14.50 -1.67 19.17
CA LYS A 18 -14.94 -0.42 18.53
C LYS A 18 -15.94 -0.67 17.41
N THR A 19 -15.72 -1.72 16.60
CA THR A 19 -16.54 -2.01 15.43
C THR A 19 -16.58 -3.51 15.13
N ASN A 20 -17.75 -4.00 14.74
CA ASN A 20 -17.97 -5.38 14.27
C ASN A 20 -18.40 -5.43 12.80
N LYS A 21 -18.24 -4.30 12.07
CA LYS A 21 -18.58 -4.26 10.65
C LYS A 21 -17.57 -5.06 9.81
N ASN A 22 -18.03 -5.50 8.66
CA ASN A 22 -17.16 -6.05 7.62
C ASN A 22 -16.69 -4.92 6.70
N TYR A 23 -15.40 -4.86 6.41
CA TYR A 23 -14.78 -3.83 5.58
C TYR A 23 -14.29 -4.47 4.29
N GLU A 24 -14.90 -4.13 3.16
CA GLU A 24 -14.56 -4.73 1.86
C GLU A 24 -13.33 -4.09 1.21
N VAL A 25 -13.04 -2.83 1.56
CA VAL A 25 -11.96 -2.05 0.94
C VAL A 25 -10.98 -1.60 2.01
N GLY A 26 -9.70 -1.91 1.80
CA GLY A 26 -8.57 -1.36 2.54
C GLY A 26 -7.93 -0.23 1.75
N ILE A 27 -7.49 0.82 2.43
CA ILE A 27 -6.81 1.96 1.82
C ILE A 27 -5.51 2.22 2.58
N ILE A 28 -4.39 2.33 1.86
CA ILE A 28 -3.11 2.78 2.44
C ILE A 28 -2.78 4.13 1.84
N LEU A 29 -2.84 5.17 2.66
CA LEU A 29 -2.53 6.53 2.27
C LEU A 29 -1.04 6.79 2.40
N GLY A 30 -0.40 7.11 1.26
CA GLY A 30 1.00 7.50 1.22
C GLY A 30 1.25 8.94 1.69
N THR A 31 2.51 9.33 1.72
CA THR A 31 2.96 10.68 2.09
C THR A 31 2.23 11.75 1.26
N GLY A 32 1.70 12.76 1.94
CA GLY A 32 0.96 13.86 1.29
C GLY A 32 -0.47 13.53 0.86
N LEU A 33 -0.91 12.27 0.94
CA LEU A 33 -2.22 11.81 0.45
C LEU A 33 -3.28 11.69 1.57
N GLY A 34 -2.94 12.10 2.78
CA GLY A 34 -3.87 12.10 3.94
C GLY A 34 -5.13 12.93 3.75
N GLY A 35 -5.19 13.78 2.72
CA GLY A 35 -6.36 14.61 2.40
C GLY A 35 -7.64 13.81 2.11
N LEU A 36 -7.52 12.59 1.57
CA LEU A 36 -8.65 11.70 1.28
C LEU A 36 -9.46 11.35 2.55
N VAL A 37 -8.84 11.41 3.72
CA VAL A 37 -9.54 11.16 4.99
C VAL A 37 -10.75 12.07 5.18
N LYS A 38 -10.71 13.30 4.62
CA LYS A 38 -11.82 14.26 4.70
C LYS A 38 -13.08 13.79 3.97
N ASP A 39 -12.92 12.89 2.99
CA ASP A 39 -14.02 12.33 2.20
C ASP A 39 -14.57 11.03 2.80
N ILE A 40 -13.93 10.50 3.85
CA ILE A 40 -14.42 9.34 4.59
C ILE A 40 -15.39 9.82 5.67
N SER A 41 -16.61 9.30 5.66
CA SER A 41 -17.53 9.42 6.80
C SER A 41 -17.01 8.55 7.93
N ILE A 42 -16.16 9.14 8.79
CA ILE A 42 -15.44 8.43 9.85
C ILE A 42 -16.43 8.00 10.92
N GLU A 43 -16.38 6.72 11.31
CA GLU A 43 -17.15 6.14 12.40
C GLU A 43 -16.27 5.90 13.64
N HIS A 44 -15.06 5.39 13.42
CA HIS A 44 -14.08 5.12 14.48
C HIS A 44 -12.66 5.40 13.99
N GLU A 45 -11.83 5.83 14.92
CA GLU A 45 -10.39 5.94 14.77
C GLU A 45 -9.69 5.18 15.88
N ILE A 46 -8.56 4.55 15.58
CA ILE A 46 -7.68 3.88 16.54
C ILE A 46 -6.25 4.27 16.24
N ASP A 47 -5.55 4.83 17.21
CA ASP A 47 -4.13 5.12 17.06
C ASP A 47 -3.33 3.82 16.97
N TYR A 48 -2.27 3.78 16.17
CA TYR A 48 -1.44 2.57 16.04
C TYR A 48 -0.83 2.13 17.37
N SER A 49 -0.55 3.08 18.26
CA SER A 49 -0.07 2.81 19.63
C SER A 49 -1.05 2.02 20.49
N ASP A 50 -2.34 2.09 20.19
CA ASP A 50 -3.40 1.37 20.91
C ASP A 50 -3.66 -0.03 20.32
N LEU A 51 -3.03 -0.34 19.19
CA LEU A 51 -3.16 -1.63 18.50
C LEU A 51 -1.96 -2.54 18.83
N PRO A 52 -2.19 -3.69 19.46
CA PRO A 52 -1.11 -4.65 19.70
C PRO A 52 -0.40 -5.00 18.40
N HIS A 53 0.92 -5.12 18.45
CA HIS A 53 1.79 -5.55 17.34
C HIS A 53 1.86 -4.62 16.13
N PHE A 54 1.15 -3.50 16.12
CA PHE A 54 1.35 -2.48 15.09
C PHE A 54 2.68 -1.76 15.31
N PRO A 55 3.45 -1.48 14.24
CA PRO A 55 4.58 -0.55 14.33
C PRO A 55 4.08 0.87 14.66
N LEU A 56 4.98 1.72 15.13
CA LEU A 56 4.71 3.13 15.33
C LEU A 56 5.26 3.91 14.13
N SER A 57 4.47 4.79 13.54
CA SER A 57 4.96 5.65 12.47
C SER A 57 5.97 6.66 13.02
N THR A 58 7.15 6.74 12.40
CA THR A 58 8.22 7.69 12.76
C THR A 58 8.32 8.86 11.78
N VAL A 59 7.54 8.82 10.69
CA VAL A 59 7.50 9.86 9.67
C VAL A 59 6.53 10.97 10.09
N GLU A 60 7.00 12.21 10.19
CA GLU A 60 6.23 13.37 10.69
C GLU A 60 4.92 13.62 9.93
N SER A 61 4.86 13.29 8.63
CA SER A 61 3.65 13.44 7.81
C SER A 61 2.59 12.35 8.04
N HIS A 62 2.88 11.32 8.84
CA HIS A 62 2.01 10.19 9.12
C HIS A 62 1.36 10.35 10.48
N GLN A 63 0.03 10.44 10.53
CA GLN A 63 -0.69 10.57 11.79
C GLN A 63 -0.76 9.28 12.62
N GLY A 64 -0.44 8.13 12.01
CA GLY A 64 -0.37 6.87 12.73
C GLY A 64 -1.72 6.33 13.22
N LYS A 65 -2.76 6.42 12.39
CA LYS A 65 -4.13 6.00 12.72
C LYS A 65 -4.69 4.98 11.75
N LEU A 66 -5.49 4.06 12.30
CA LEU A 66 -6.40 3.21 11.54
C LEU A 66 -7.80 3.81 11.60
N ILE A 67 -8.34 4.15 10.44
CA ILE A 67 -9.64 4.83 10.30
C ILE A 67 -10.66 3.85 9.76
N PHE A 68 -11.81 3.79 10.38
CA PHE A 68 -12.95 2.98 9.98
C PHE A 68 -14.12 3.89 9.62
N GLY A 69 -14.71 3.68 8.47
CA GLY A 69 -15.80 4.54 8.01
C GLY A 69 -16.35 4.12 6.66
N MET A 70 -16.96 5.08 5.98
CA MET A 70 -17.59 4.86 4.68
C MET A 70 -17.17 5.94 3.68
N ILE A 71 -16.89 5.52 2.46
CA ILE A 71 -16.66 6.40 1.30
C ILE A 71 -17.36 5.79 0.07
N GLY A 72 -18.08 6.61 -0.70
CA GLY A 72 -18.79 6.13 -1.90
C GLY A 72 -19.78 4.99 -1.61
N GLY A 73 -20.39 4.94 -0.41
CA GLY A 73 -21.30 3.88 -0.01
C GLY A 73 -20.64 2.54 0.36
N LYS A 74 -19.31 2.49 0.46
CA LYS A 74 -18.53 1.29 0.83
C LYS A 74 -17.92 1.45 2.20
N ASN A 75 -17.98 0.39 3.02
CA ASN A 75 -17.25 0.32 4.28
C ASN A 75 -15.75 0.17 3.99
N VAL A 76 -14.94 1.07 4.54
CA VAL A 76 -13.50 1.10 4.35
C VAL A 76 -12.75 1.08 5.66
N VAL A 77 -11.57 0.46 5.64
CA VAL A 77 -10.54 0.63 6.65
C VAL A 77 -9.34 1.29 6.02
N ALA A 78 -8.93 2.46 6.52
CA ALA A 78 -7.86 3.24 5.95
C ALA A 78 -6.71 3.44 6.94
N MET A 79 -5.49 3.24 6.45
CA MET A 79 -4.26 3.60 7.14
C MET A 79 -3.93 5.06 6.83
N GLN A 80 -4.00 5.94 7.83
CA GLN A 80 -3.51 7.31 7.74
C GLN A 80 -2.03 7.37 8.15
N GLY A 81 -1.18 6.96 7.22
CA GLY A 81 0.24 6.72 7.41
C GLY A 81 0.60 5.26 7.16
N ARG A 82 1.83 5.04 6.73
CA ARG A 82 2.40 3.72 6.45
C ARG A 82 3.73 3.55 7.15
N PHE A 83 4.29 2.35 7.05
CA PHE A 83 5.61 2.00 7.57
C PHE A 83 6.58 1.77 6.41
N HIS A 84 7.83 2.21 6.56
CA HIS A 84 8.83 2.06 5.51
C HIS A 84 10.02 1.22 5.99
N PHE A 85 10.68 0.60 5.03
CA PHE A 85 11.87 -0.21 5.31
C PHE A 85 13.01 0.62 5.90
N TYR A 86 13.18 1.87 5.41
CA TYR A 86 14.19 2.78 5.92
C TYR A 86 13.95 3.26 7.36
N GLU A 87 12.78 3.03 7.92
CA GLU A 87 12.51 3.29 9.35
C GLU A 87 13.11 2.21 10.27
N GLY A 88 13.71 1.15 9.69
CA GLY A 88 14.31 0.04 10.41
C GLY A 88 13.35 -1.11 10.75
N TYR A 89 12.14 -1.07 10.23
CA TYR A 89 11.17 -2.15 10.39
C TYR A 89 11.46 -3.33 9.45
N THR A 90 11.20 -4.53 9.93
CA THR A 90 11.24 -5.73 9.08
C THR A 90 10.08 -5.73 8.09
N MET A 91 10.23 -6.46 6.97
CA MET A 91 9.15 -6.61 5.98
C MET A 91 7.87 -7.19 6.59
N GLN A 92 7.99 -8.08 7.59
CA GLN A 92 6.86 -8.64 8.33
C GLN A 92 6.12 -7.58 9.16
N GLN A 93 6.85 -6.66 9.78
CA GLN A 93 6.25 -5.54 10.53
C GLN A 93 5.54 -4.57 9.59
N ILE A 94 6.19 -4.17 8.49
CA ILE A 94 5.62 -3.26 7.48
C ILE A 94 4.28 -3.78 6.95
N THR A 95 4.21 -5.09 6.69
CA THR A 95 3.04 -5.73 6.06
C THR A 95 2.01 -6.28 7.04
N TYR A 96 2.29 -6.22 8.34
CA TYR A 96 1.36 -6.69 9.38
C TYR A 96 -0.04 -6.06 9.28
N PRO A 97 -0.18 -4.74 9.07
CA PRO A 97 -1.49 -4.11 8.92
C PRO A 97 -2.31 -4.65 7.75
N VAL A 98 -1.66 -4.99 6.63
CA VAL A 98 -2.34 -5.59 5.46
C VAL A 98 -2.94 -6.94 5.82
N ARG A 99 -2.24 -7.74 6.63
CA ARG A 99 -2.75 -9.01 7.14
C ARG A 99 -3.96 -8.80 8.06
N VAL A 100 -3.89 -7.83 8.98
CA VAL A 100 -5.03 -7.47 9.82
C VAL A 100 -6.22 -7.03 8.98
N MET A 101 -6.03 -6.20 7.95
CA MET A 101 -7.10 -5.80 7.03
C MET A 101 -7.77 -7.00 6.36
N LYS A 102 -7.01 -7.99 5.91
CA LYS A 102 -7.58 -9.22 5.34
C LYS A 102 -8.55 -9.90 6.31
N PHE A 103 -8.19 -10.02 7.58
CA PHE A 103 -9.02 -10.64 8.61
C PHE A 103 -10.21 -9.76 9.03
N LEU A 104 -10.21 -8.48 8.71
CA LEU A 104 -11.37 -7.58 8.82
C LEU A 104 -12.34 -7.73 7.64
N GLY A 105 -12.02 -8.57 6.64
CA GLY A 105 -12.87 -8.84 5.49
C GLY A 105 -12.46 -8.12 4.21
N VAL A 106 -11.32 -7.40 4.20
CA VAL A 106 -10.85 -6.67 3.01
C VAL A 106 -10.57 -7.63 1.85
N LYS A 107 -11.19 -7.31 0.72
CA LYS A 107 -11.05 -8.03 -0.55
C LYS A 107 -10.30 -7.21 -1.60
N THR A 108 -10.33 -5.89 -1.47
CA THR A 108 -9.67 -4.96 -2.38
C THR A 108 -8.81 -3.99 -1.58
N LEU A 109 -7.53 -3.89 -1.94
CA LEU A 109 -6.57 -2.96 -1.36
C LEU A 109 -6.27 -1.84 -2.36
N LEU A 110 -6.53 -0.60 -1.98
CA LEU A 110 -6.07 0.59 -2.67
C LEU A 110 -4.80 1.07 -1.98
N VAL A 111 -3.70 1.13 -2.69
CA VAL A 111 -2.43 1.59 -2.14
C VAL A 111 -1.93 2.79 -2.92
N SER A 112 -1.60 3.86 -2.22
CA SER A 112 -1.09 5.09 -2.84
C SER A 112 0.27 5.49 -2.28
N ASN A 113 1.07 6.18 -3.08
CA ASN A 113 2.39 6.67 -2.71
C ASN A 113 2.73 7.98 -3.44
N ALA A 114 3.68 8.73 -2.90
CA ALA A 114 4.44 9.74 -3.61
C ALA A 114 5.67 9.08 -4.26
N CYS A 115 6.08 9.53 -5.43
CA CYS A 115 7.19 8.95 -6.18
C CYS A 115 7.90 9.98 -7.06
N GLY A 116 9.16 9.69 -7.39
CA GLY A 116 9.93 10.40 -8.42
C GLY A 116 9.60 9.87 -9.82
N GLY A 117 9.30 10.76 -10.74
CA GLY A 117 9.01 10.45 -12.15
C GLY A 117 10.28 10.34 -12.97
N MET A 118 10.55 9.16 -13.55
CA MET A 118 11.70 8.94 -14.43
C MET A 118 11.31 8.87 -15.92
N ASN A 119 10.05 8.63 -16.21
CA ASN A 119 9.54 8.63 -17.58
C ASN A 119 9.42 10.08 -18.09
N PRO A 120 10.05 10.45 -19.24
CA PRO A 120 10.14 11.84 -19.68
C PRO A 120 8.82 12.47 -20.11
N ILE A 121 7.75 11.70 -20.26
CA ILE A 121 6.41 12.24 -20.57
C ILE A 121 5.56 12.49 -19.33
N TYR A 122 6.04 12.07 -18.15
CA TYR A 122 5.35 12.31 -16.89
C TYR A 122 5.72 13.69 -16.34
N GLN A 123 4.77 14.29 -15.64
CA GLN A 123 4.95 15.61 -15.06
C GLN A 123 4.59 15.56 -13.57
N ARG A 124 5.17 16.46 -12.81
CA ARG A 124 4.81 16.68 -11.41
C ARG A 124 3.32 16.94 -11.28
N GLY A 125 2.65 16.21 -10.40
CA GLY A 125 1.21 16.23 -10.20
C GLY A 125 0.45 15.18 -11.01
N ASP A 126 1.09 14.49 -11.97
CA ASP A 126 0.43 13.38 -12.67
C ASP A 126 0.13 12.23 -11.68
N ILE A 127 -0.97 11.55 -11.92
CA ILE A 127 -1.35 10.30 -11.26
C ILE A 127 -0.96 9.14 -12.18
N MET A 128 -0.17 8.20 -11.70
CA MET A 128 0.17 6.97 -12.42
C MET A 128 -0.55 5.77 -11.80
N LEU A 129 -1.31 5.05 -12.61
CA LEU A 129 -1.84 3.72 -12.28
C LEU A 129 -0.70 2.71 -12.43
N MET A 130 -0.36 2.01 -11.35
CA MET A 130 0.66 0.97 -11.37
C MET A 130 0.12 -0.24 -12.12
N ILE A 131 0.84 -0.67 -13.16
CA ILE A 131 0.52 -1.89 -13.92
C ILE A 131 1.46 -3.04 -13.56
N ASP A 132 2.66 -2.72 -13.10
CA ASP A 132 3.67 -3.68 -12.67
C ASP A 132 4.67 -3.02 -11.71
N HIS A 133 5.59 -3.80 -11.15
CA HIS A 133 6.64 -3.27 -10.28
C HIS A 133 7.95 -4.05 -10.34
N ILE A 134 9.02 -3.39 -9.90
CA ILE A 134 10.36 -3.98 -9.72
C ILE A 134 10.76 -3.83 -8.25
N ASN A 135 11.00 -4.94 -7.56
CA ASN A 135 11.43 -4.94 -6.16
C ASN A 135 12.95 -4.90 -6.05
N LEU A 136 13.52 -3.74 -5.71
CA LEU A 136 14.92 -3.57 -5.38
C LEU A 136 15.15 -3.24 -3.89
N LEU A 137 14.19 -3.52 -3.01
CA LEU A 137 14.32 -3.30 -1.56
C LEU A 137 15.35 -4.24 -0.90
N GLY A 138 15.78 -5.29 -1.61
CA GLY A 138 16.73 -6.28 -1.07
C GLY A 138 16.12 -7.27 -0.08
N ASP A 139 14.81 -7.24 0.14
CA ASP A 139 14.09 -8.12 1.04
C ASP A 139 12.67 -8.43 0.51
N ASN A 140 11.99 -9.42 1.12
CA ASN A 140 10.65 -9.83 0.72
C ASN A 140 9.86 -10.31 1.96
N PRO A 141 8.61 -9.85 2.15
CA PRO A 141 7.80 -10.19 3.32
C PRO A 141 7.43 -11.68 3.43
N LEU A 142 7.62 -12.46 2.38
CA LEU A 142 7.33 -13.90 2.34
C LEU A 142 8.56 -14.77 2.60
N ILE A 143 9.76 -14.17 2.84
CA ILE A 143 10.94 -14.93 3.24
C ILE A 143 10.69 -15.57 4.60
N GLY A 144 11.04 -16.86 4.70
CA GLY A 144 10.85 -17.67 5.89
C GLY A 144 9.89 -18.84 5.66
N LYS A 145 9.39 -19.42 6.75
CA LYS A 145 8.41 -20.52 6.69
C LYS A 145 7.07 -19.99 6.17
N ASN A 146 6.50 -20.69 5.18
CA ASN A 146 5.14 -20.36 4.73
C ASN A 146 4.11 -20.74 5.80
N GLU A 147 3.07 -19.93 5.91
CA GLU A 147 1.88 -20.21 6.68
C GLU A 147 0.72 -20.36 5.69
N ASP A 148 0.35 -21.60 5.40
CA ASP A 148 -0.58 -21.96 4.32
C ASP A 148 -1.97 -21.32 4.49
N GLU A 149 -2.33 -20.91 5.72
CA GLU A 149 -3.55 -20.18 6.04
C GLU A 149 -3.61 -18.79 5.40
N PHE A 150 -2.47 -18.19 5.07
CA PHE A 150 -2.40 -16.89 4.40
C PHE A 150 -2.34 -17.00 2.87
N GLY A 151 -1.84 -18.12 2.35
CA GLY A 151 -1.73 -18.33 0.92
C GLY A 151 -0.63 -19.32 0.53
N PRO A 152 -0.45 -19.55 -0.78
CA PRO A 152 0.51 -20.52 -1.29
C PRO A 152 1.95 -20.08 -1.06
N ARG A 153 2.87 -21.03 -0.94
CA ARG A 153 4.31 -20.73 -0.78
C ARG A 153 4.88 -19.85 -1.90
N PHE A 154 4.39 -20.03 -3.11
CA PHE A 154 4.80 -19.30 -4.30
C PHE A 154 3.57 -18.66 -4.95
N PRO A 155 3.16 -17.44 -4.50
CA PRO A 155 2.07 -16.73 -5.11
C PRO A 155 2.42 -16.31 -6.54
N ASP A 156 1.45 -16.37 -7.43
CA ASP A 156 1.60 -15.84 -8.77
C ASP A 156 1.58 -14.30 -8.72
N MET A 157 2.60 -13.69 -9.30
CA MET A 157 2.76 -12.24 -9.39
C MET A 157 2.77 -11.75 -10.86
N SER A 158 2.23 -12.53 -11.79
CA SER A 158 2.11 -12.13 -13.20
C SER A 158 1.14 -10.96 -13.42
N GLU A 159 0.15 -10.80 -12.54
CA GLU A 159 -0.77 -9.66 -12.47
C GLU A 159 -0.79 -9.07 -11.06
N PRO A 160 0.26 -8.34 -10.63
CA PRO A 160 0.35 -7.83 -9.26
C PRO A 160 -0.65 -6.71 -8.96
N TYR A 161 -1.20 -6.08 -9.98
CA TYR A 161 -2.26 -5.09 -9.91
C TYR A 161 -3.44 -5.54 -10.76
N ASN A 162 -4.65 -5.48 -10.20
CA ASN A 162 -5.82 -6.06 -10.81
C ASN A 162 -6.28 -5.26 -12.04
N LEU A 163 -6.31 -5.91 -13.21
CA LEU A 163 -6.62 -5.27 -14.49
C LEU A 163 -8.03 -4.66 -14.55
N GLU A 164 -9.02 -5.27 -13.88
CA GLU A 164 -10.39 -4.72 -13.85
C GLU A 164 -10.44 -3.42 -13.06
N LEU A 165 -9.70 -3.35 -11.93
CA LEU A 165 -9.61 -2.12 -11.13
C LEU A 165 -8.84 -1.03 -11.88
N ILE A 166 -7.79 -1.38 -12.64
CA ILE A 166 -7.06 -0.42 -13.48
C ILE A 166 -7.99 0.16 -14.55
N LYS A 167 -8.72 -0.69 -15.29
CA LYS A 167 -9.70 -0.25 -16.29
C LYS A 167 -10.79 0.64 -15.69
N LEU A 168 -11.30 0.28 -14.52
CA LEU A 168 -12.28 1.10 -13.80
C LEU A 168 -11.69 2.47 -13.41
N ALA A 169 -10.45 2.50 -12.92
CA ALA A 169 -9.76 3.75 -12.58
C ALA A 169 -9.53 4.64 -13.81
N GLU A 170 -9.16 4.07 -14.95
CA GLU A 170 -9.03 4.80 -16.23
C GLU A 170 -10.38 5.40 -16.68
N GLN A 171 -11.47 4.62 -16.58
CA GLN A 171 -12.80 5.08 -16.92
C GLN A 171 -13.23 6.25 -16.01
N VAL A 172 -13.08 6.10 -14.69
CA VAL A 172 -13.40 7.14 -13.71
C VAL A 172 -12.57 8.41 -13.96
N ALA A 173 -11.28 8.26 -14.26
CA ALA A 173 -10.41 9.38 -14.59
C ALA A 173 -10.88 10.11 -15.85
N LEU A 174 -11.26 9.39 -16.90
CA LEU A 174 -11.78 9.95 -18.14
C LEU A 174 -13.10 10.73 -17.90
N GLU A 175 -14.03 10.14 -17.17
CA GLU A 175 -15.33 10.75 -16.83
C GLU A 175 -15.15 12.05 -16.03
N ASN A 176 -14.13 12.11 -15.17
CA ASN A 176 -13.80 13.29 -14.37
C ASN A 176 -12.77 14.23 -15.03
N LYS A 177 -12.34 13.95 -16.26
CA LYS A 177 -11.33 14.72 -17.01
C LYS A 177 -9.99 14.82 -16.25
N VAL A 178 -9.64 13.79 -15.52
CA VAL A 178 -8.35 13.65 -14.83
C VAL A 178 -7.40 12.88 -15.74
N LYS A 179 -6.23 13.47 -16.04
CA LYS A 179 -5.17 12.78 -16.76
C LYS A 179 -4.54 11.73 -15.85
N VAL A 180 -4.45 10.50 -16.32
CA VAL A 180 -3.70 9.43 -15.64
C VAL A 180 -2.65 8.84 -16.58
N GLN A 181 -1.55 8.42 -16.00
CA GLN A 181 -0.49 7.65 -16.66
C GLN A 181 -0.63 6.17 -16.28
N LYS A 182 0.06 5.28 -16.98
CA LYS A 182 0.23 3.87 -16.57
C LYS A 182 1.70 3.51 -16.66
N GLY A 183 2.23 2.82 -15.67
CA GLY A 183 3.65 2.50 -15.66
C GLY A 183 4.09 1.54 -14.59
N VAL A 184 5.39 1.29 -14.60
CA VAL A 184 6.10 0.37 -13.71
C VAL A 184 6.73 1.15 -12.55
N TYR A 185 6.39 0.74 -11.33
CA TYR A 185 6.97 1.29 -10.10
C TYR A 185 8.17 0.48 -9.66
N VAL A 186 9.30 1.12 -9.38
CA VAL A 186 10.43 0.47 -8.71
C VAL A 186 10.52 0.92 -7.26
N ALA A 187 10.71 -0.03 -6.34
CA ALA A 187 11.00 0.28 -4.94
C ALA A 187 12.48 0.09 -4.63
N VAL A 188 13.08 1.11 -4.01
CA VAL A 188 14.45 1.11 -3.49
C VAL A 188 14.46 1.32 -1.98
N PRO A 189 15.51 0.89 -1.24
CA PRO A 189 15.52 0.96 0.23
C PRO A 189 15.44 2.40 0.77
N GLY A 190 16.05 3.38 0.13
CA GLY A 190 16.27 4.69 0.71
C GLY A 190 17.22 4.65 1.93
N PRO A 191 17.20 5.64 2.87
CA PRO A 191 16.36 6.86 2.85
C PRO A 191 16.90 8.00 1.96
N ASN A 192 18.11 7.87 1.43
CA ASN A 192 18.65 8.88 0.50
C ASN A 192 17.92 8.82 -0.83
N LEU A 193 17.78 9.95 -1.50
CA LEU A 193 17.33 10.03 -2.88
C LEU A 193 18.39 9.47 -3.82
N GLU A 194 17.98 9.07 -4.99
CA GLU A 194 18.82 8.41 -5.98
C GLU A 194 19.79 9.41 -6.64
N THR A 195 20.97 8.92 -6.96
CA THR A 195 21.93 9.63 -7.80
C THR A 195 21.46 9.66 -9.26
N LYS A 196 22.02 10.59 -10.05
CA LYS A 196 21.76 10.64 -11.51
C LYS A 196 22.13 9.34 -12.25
N ALA A 197 23.08 8.56 -11.72
CA ALA A 197 23.46 7.27 -12.29
C ALA A 197 22.42 6.20 -11.96
N GLU A 198 21.91 6.21 -10.73
CA GLU A 198 20.84 5.31 -10.29
C GLU A 198 19.54 5.57 -11.07
N TYR A 199 19.13 6.81 -11.30
CA TYR A 199 17.96 7.11 -12.14
C TYR A 199 18.12 6.54 -13.56
N ARG A 200 19.29 6.70 -14.19
CA ARG A 200 19.54 6.10 -15.51
C ARG A 200 19.49 4.59 -15.50
N PHE A 201 20.02 3.95 -14.44
CA PHE A 201 19.95 2.51 -14.26
C PHE A 201 18.51 2.04 -14.08
N LEU A 202 17.77 2.63 -13.16
CA LEU A 202 16.38 2.27 -12.85
C LEU A 202 15.48 2.42 -14.09
N ARG A 203 15.69 3.49 -14.86
CA ARG A 203 14.99 3.68 -16.11
C ARG A 203 15.39 2.65 -17.18
N ALA A 204 16.66 2.30 -17.28
CA ALA A 204 17.16 1.32 -18.24
C ALA A 204 16.61 -0.09 -18.00
N ILE A 205 16.29 -0.44 -16.75
CA ILE A 205 15.67 -1.73 -16.41
C ILE A 205 14.13 -1.73 -16.56
N GLY A 206 13.54 -0.62 -17.02
CA GLY A 206 12.12 -0.54 -17.38
C GLY A 206 11.21 0.11 -16.35
N ALA A 207 11.74 0.82 -15.34
CA ALA A 207 10.93 1.56 -14.38
C ALA A 207 10.54 2.96 -14.92
N ASP A 208 9.30 3.35 -14.66
CA ASP A 208 8.74 4.67 -14.99
C ASP A 208 8.80 5.64 -13.81
N VAL A 209 8.65 5.13 -12.59
CA VAL A 209 8.71 5.90 -11.35
C VAL A 209 9.48 5.14 -10.28
N VAL A 210 10.04 5.88 -9.30
CA VAL A 210 10.77 5.31 -8.17
C VAL A 210 10.20 5.79 -6.83
N GLY A 211 10.21 4.91 -5.84
CA GLY A 211 9.86 5.23 -4.46
C GLY A 211 10.41 4.20 -3.48
N MET A 212 9.98 4.26 -2.22
CA MET A 212 10.56 3.49 -1.12
C MET A 212 9.52 2.66 -0.35
N SER A 213 8.40 2.26 -1.01
CA SER A 213 7.26 1.65 -0.31
C SER A 213 6.46 0.71 -1.22
N THR A 214 5.23 0.39 -0.82
CA THR A 214 4.14 -0.15 -1.68
C THR A 214 4.30 -1.60 -2.11
N ILE A 215 5.47 -2.02 -2.58
CA ILE A 215 5.68 -3.39 -3.08
C ILE A 215 5.50 -4.44 -1.97
N PRO A 216 6.01 -4.27 -0.75
CA PRO A 216 5.78 -5.25 0.32
C PRO A 216 4.29 -5.47 0.61
N GLU A 217 3.51 -4.39 0.68
CA GLU A 217 2.07 -4.45 0.91
C GLU A 217 1.33 -5.13 -0.25
N ASN A 218 1.75 -4.86 -1.50
CA ASN A 218 1.21 -5.52 -2.68
C ASN A 218 1.50 -7.03 -2.67
N ILE A 219 2.74 -7.44 -2.37
CA ILE A 219 3.13 -8.85 -2.30
C ILE A 219 2.26 -9.61 -1.30
N VAL A 220 2.09 -9.07 -0.09
CA VAL A 220 1.27 -9.71 0.95
C VAL A 220 -0.20 -9.72 0.60
N ALA A 221 -0.71 -8.65 -0.02
CA ALA A 221 -2.10 -8.59 -0.48
C ALA A 221 -2.40 -9.66 -1.54
N ASN A 222 -1.53 -9.81 -2.54
CA ASN A 222 -1.65 -10.87 -3.54
C ASN A 222 -1.52 -12.26 -2.93
N HIS A 223 -0.53 -12.48 -2.04
CA HIS A 223 -0.37 -13.75 -1.32
C HIS A 223 -1.66 -14.17 -0.61
N MET A 224 -2.39 -13.21 -0.04
CA MET A 224 -3.67 -13.45 0.66
C MET A 224 -4.91 -13.36 -0.24
N GLY A 225 -4.75 -13.31 -1.57
CA GLY A 225 -5.85 -13.28 -2.53
C GLY A 225 -6.70 -12.00 -2.50
N MET A 226 -6.09 -10.86 -2.17
CA MET A 226 -6.74 -9.55 -2.33
C MET A 226 -6.46 -8.97 -3.73
N ARG A 227 -7.44 -8.26 -4.28
CA ARG A 227 -7.22 -7.45 -5.50
C ARG A 227 -6.53 -6.15 -5.12
N VAL A 228 -5.53 -5.73 -5.87
CA VAL A 228 -4.77 -4.51 -5.57
C VAL A 228 -4.90 -3.49 -6.70
N LEU A 229 -5.12 -2.22 -6.33
CA LEU A 229 -4.94 -1.06 -7.20
C LEU A 229 -3.87 -0.16 -6.61
N GLY A 230 -2.82 0.12 -7.38
CA GLY A 230 -1.73 1.00 -7.00
C GLY A 230 -1.82 2.35 -7.70
N LEU A 231 -1.67 3.42 -6.93
CA LEU A 231 -1.71 4.81 -7.39
C LEU A 231 -0.42 5.52 -6.95
N SER A 232 0.36 6.00 -7.91
CA SER A 232 1.56 6.79 -7.63
C SER A 232 1.34 8.24 -8.01
N ILE A 233 1.61 9.17 -7.10
CA ILE A 233 1.56 10.61 -7.36
C ILE A 233 2.98 11.09 -7.62
N ILE A 234 3.22 11.66 -8.77
CA ILE A 234 4.53 12.16 -9.18
C ILE A 234 4.79 13.49 -8.47
N THR A 235 5.75 13.52 -7.57
CA THR A 235 6.08 14.70 -6.76
C THR A 235 7.25 15.49 -7.32
N ASP A 236 8.11 14.84 -8.07
CA ASP A 236 9.31 15.40 -8.68
C ASP A 236 9.65 14.69 -9.98
N GLU A 237 10.40 15.36 -10.85
CA GLU A 237 10.90 14.85 -12.12
C GLU A 237 12.41 14.56 -11.95
N CYS A 238 12.83 13.31 -12.27
CA CYS A 238 14.17 12.76 -12.01
C CYS A 238 15.04 12.70 -13.26
#